data_8e94e704ce796cde3f8435bb352f9935
#
_entry.id   8e94e704ce796cde3f8435bb352f9935
#
_cell.length_a   1.000
_cell.length_b   1.000
_cell.length_c   1.000
_cell.angle_alpha   90.00
_cell.angle_beta   90.00
_cell.angle_gamma   90.00
#
_symmetry.space_group_name_H-M   'P 1'
#
loop_
_entity.id
_entity.type
_entity.pdbx_description
1 polymer ?
#
loop_
_entity_poly.entity_id
_entity_poly.type
_entity_poly.pdbx_seq_one_letter_code
_entity_poly.pdbx_strand_id
1 'polypeptide(L)'
;MTDKDRAKEVCQRYDRLWSTQGNWRDIWQDCASYVSPRKGNIEEERSSGERQTDEVYDTTATEAANIFAAGMISQLTPAGEIWARYTPKGDAPEDVKAWLDECSQIAMKVIHASNFYLGYHEDSLDSGIFGSSLLFVDEDEEDLINTTNVPVGKFVWEENHRGEIDTVIRSFEFTARQCEQRFGEEYLPDSVKDCLKGGGNSEGKMFEILHQVRPRAENVMEGMVVPELRPIESLYVIKDGTCLVQEGGYYDMPFMGGRLLKSNGELYGRGPATQVMPEIKTVNRMERDLLIASEKMVNPPWLMPDDGAYQPDNRAGGVTYYDALTPNAKPEQMQLNHRVDIGEAKADQKRRRINEAFHVPMFQMLTNMQEQRRQKTAFEVAEMMQEKLLMFSPIFARNVEEKLTPFMERVFGICLRAGRFPQPPQSVIDAGGALEYQLEYVSKIALAIRAALTDSIGTIIQLIEMASQFDPSVVHVVAWR
;
A
#
# COMPACT_ATOMS: atom_id res chain seq x y z
N MET A 1 25.30 -27.40 -4.35
CA MET A 1 23.91 -27.75 -4.70
C MET A 1 23.77 -27.66 -6.21
N THR A 2 22.99 -28.54 -6.84
CA THR A 2 22.70 -28.41 -8.27
C THR A 2 21.62 -27.35 -8.48
N ASP A 3 21.53 -26.78 -9.69
CA ASP A 3 20.47 -25.77 -10.01
C ASP A 3 19.07 -26.32 -9.76
N LYS A 4 18.87 -27.62 -10.01
CA LYS A 4 17.61 -28.30 -9.73
C LYS A 4 17.32 -28.39 -8.23
N ASP A 5 18.32 -28.59 -7.38
CA ASP A 5 18.13 -28.63 -5.92
C ASP A 5 17.77 -27.23 -5.39
N ARG A 6 18.42 -26.19 -5.92
CA ARG A 6 18.12 -24.79 -5.57
C ARG A 6 16.71 -24.39 -6.01
N ALA A 7 16.32 -24.73 -7.24
CA ALA A 7 14.96 -24.49 -7.72
C ALA A 7 13.91 -25.17 -6.83
N LYS A 8 14.19 -26.43 -6.43
CA LYS A 8 13.30 -27.16 -5.52
C LYS A 8 13.21 -26.51 -4.14
N GLU A 9 14.32 -26.01 -3.60
CA GLU A 9 14.33 -25.27 -2.33
C GLU A 9 13.43 -24.02 -2.40
N VAL A 10 13.55 -23.24 -3.50
CA VAL A 10 12.73 -22.03 -3.72
C VAL A 10 11.25 -22.39 -3.74
N CYS A 11 10.86 -23.42 -4.52
CA CYS A 11 9.46 -23.87 -4.58
C CYS A 11 8.95 -24.34 -3.22
N GLN A 12 9.72 -25.16 -2.50
CA GLN A 12 9.32 -25.64 -1.16
C GLN A 12 9.19 -24.51 -0.15
N ARG A 13 10.09 -23.51 -0.19
CA ARG A 13 10.02 -22.33 0.66
C ARG A 13 8.76 -21.51 0.35
N TYR A 14 8.51 -21.26 -0.93
CA TYR A 14 7.31 -20.56 -1.38
C TYR A 14 6.04 -21.27 -0.89
N ASP A 15 5.90 -22.56 -1.14
CA ASP A 15 4.71 -23.35 -0.78
C ASP A 15 4.48 -23.36 0.75
N ARG A 16 5.56 -23.43 1.55
CA ARG A 16 5.49 -23.32 3.02
C ARG A 16 4.96 -21.95 3.46
N LEU A 17 5.55 -20.87 2.92
CA LEU A 17 5.15 -19.51 3.28
C LEU A 17 3.75 -19.19 2.79
N TRP A 18 3.40 -19.64 1.60
CA TRP A 18 2.07 -19.52 1.02
C TRP A 18 1.01 -20.22 1.88
N SER A 19 1.30 -21.42 2.37
CA SER A 19 0.41 -22.12 3.29
C SER A 19 0.21 -21.37 4.61
N THR A 20 1.28 -20.79 5.16
CA THR A 20 1.23 -19.99 6.40
C THR A 20 0.43 -18.69 6.22
N GLN A 21 0.40 -18.14 5.02
CA GLN A 21 -0.32 -16.90 4.67
C GLN A 21 -1.84 -17.11 4.52
N GLY A 22 -2.36 -18.36 4.49
CA GLY A 22 -3.76 -18.66 4.15
C GLY A 22 -4.78 -17.79 4.86
N ASN A 23 -4.74 -17.70 6.18
CA ASN A 23 -5.67 -16.86 6.97
C ASN A 23 -5.61 -15.37 6.59
N TRP A 24 -4.46 -14.88 6.17
CA TRP A 24 -4.29 -13.49 5.72
C TRP A 24 -4.93 -13.28 4.35
N ARG A 25 -4.80 -14.25 3.45
CA ARG A 25 -5.41 -14.18 2.12
C ARG A 25 -6.92 -14.14 2.20
N ASP A 26 -7.55 -14.88 3.11
CA ASP A 26 -9.00 -14.81 3.37
C ASP A 26 -9.42 -13.39 3.78
N ILE A 27 -8.68 -12.77 4.70
CA ILE A 27 -8.93 -11.39 5.13
C ILE A 27 -8.73 -10.41 3.96
N TRP A 28 -7.68 -10.58 3.18
CA TRP A 28 -7.39 -9.73 2.04
C TRP A 28 -8.42 -9.90 0.91
N GLN A 29 -8.91 -11.12 0.68
CA GLN A 29 -9.99 -11.37 -0.28
C GLN A 29 -11.27 -10.63 0.13
N ASP A 30 -11.63 -10.68 1.41
CA ASP A 30 -12.73 -9.89 1.96
C ASP A 30 -12.53 -8.38 1.72
N CYS A 31 -11.34 -7.86 2.03
CA CYS A 31 -11.02 -6.46 1.79
C CYS A 31 -11.10 -6.09 0.31
N ALA A 32 -10.59 -6.94 -0.57
CA ALA A 32 -10.67 -6.72 -2.01
C ALA A 32 -12.13 -6.69 -2.47
N SER A 33 -12.94 -7.67 -2.07
CA SER A 33 -14.34 -7.80 -2.53
C SER A 33 -15.20 -6.59 -2.17
N TYR A 34 -14.98 -5.96 -1.01
CA TYR A 34 -15.81 -4.83 -0.54
C TYR A 34 -15.17 -3.45 -0.74
N VAL A 35 -13.84 -3.33 -0.81
CA VAL A 35 -13.16 -2.03 -0.87
C VAL A 35 -12.54 -1.78 -2.24
N SER A 36 -11.89 -2.78 -2.84
CA SER A 36 -11.25 -2.65 -4.15
C SER A 36 -11.46 -3.91 -5.00
N PRO A 37 -12.67 -4.11 -5.56
CA PRO A 37 -13.01 -5.33 -6.33
C PRO A 37 -12.05 -5.61 -7.48
N ARG A 38 -11.43 -4.58 -8.08
CA ARG A 38 -10.41 -4.71 -9.14
C ARG A 38 -9.16 -5.49 -8.72
N LYS A 39 -8.91 -5.62 -7.42
CA LYS A 39 -7.76 -6.34 -6.83
C LYS A 39 -8.17 -7.71 -6.23
N GLY A 40 -9.33 -8.23 -6.60
CA GLY A 40 -9.98 -9.40 -5.99
C GLY A 40 -9.40 -10.77 -6.39
N ASN A 41 -8.32 -10.84 -7.18
CA ASN A 41 -7.69 -12.10 -7.56
C ASN A 41 -6.64 -12.55 -6.52
N ILE A 42 -7.08 -12.83 -5.29
CA ILE A 42 -6.21 -13.25 -4.19
C ILE A 42 -6.39 -14.74 -3.92
N GLU A 43 -7.60 -15.18 -3.58
CA GLU A 43 -8.00 -16.59 -3.44
C GLU A 43 -8.89 -17.03 -4.61
N GLU A 44 -9.70 -16.11 -5.14
CA GLU A 44 -10.58 -16.39 -6.26
C GLU A 44 -9.87 -16.04 -7.57
N GLU A 45 -9.81 -16.99 -8.50
CA GLU A 45 -9.34 -16.72 -9.86
C GLU A 45 -10.49 -16.13 -10.67
N ARG A 46 -10.33 -14.91 -11.13
CA ARG A 46 -11.30 -14.19 -11.95
C ARG A 46 -10.72 -13.86 -13.32
N SER A 47 -11.55 -13.93 -14.33
CA SER A 47 -11.17 -13.59 -15.70
C SER A 47 -10.99 -12.07 -15.85
N SER A 48 -10.09 -11.65 -16.73
CA SER A 48 -9.91 -10.22 -17.04
C SER A 48 -11.21 -9.63 -17.60
N GLY A 49 -11.69 -8.53 -17.00
CA GLY A 49 -12.93 -7.85 -17.40
C GLY A 49 -14.21 -8.44 -16.81
N GLU A 50 -14.14 -9.45 -15.95
CA GLU A 50 -15.29 -9.96 -15.23
C GLU A 50 -15.89 -8.90 -14.29
N ARG A 51 -17.23 -8.90 -14.14
CA ARG A 51 -17.91 -8.00 -13.20
C ARG A 51 -17.53 -8.36 -11.77
N GLN A 52 -17.10 -7.34 -11.03
CA GLN A 52 -16.57 -7.52 -9.67
C GLN A 52 -17.37 -6.72 -8.63
N THR A 53 -18.37 -5.93 -9.06
CA THR A 53 -19.09 -4.97 -8.21
C THR A 53 -20.53 -5.34 -7.92
N ASP A 54 -20.98 -6.54 -8.32
CA ASP A 54 -22.38 -6.91 -8.21
C ASP A 54 -22.90 -6.99 -6.76
N GLU A 55 -22.00 -7.16 -5.79
CA GLU A 55 -22.32 -7.20 -4.36
C GLU A 55 -22.00 -5.90 -3.61
N VAL A 56 -21.48 -4.87 -4.31
CA VAL A 56 -21.09 -3.59 -3.69
C VAL A 56 -22.21 -2.59 -3.86
N TYR A 57 -22.90 -2.27 -2.77
CA TYR A 57 -23.98 -1.29 -2.69
C TYR A 57 -23.53 0.05 -2.09
N ASP A 58 -22.40 0.08 -1.39
CA ASP A 58 -21.82 1.29 -0.79
C ASP A 58 -20.35 1.44 -1.17
N THR A 59 -19.98 2.58 -1.74
CA THR A 59 -18.63 2.88 -2.22
C THR A 59 -17.79 3.71 -1.25
N THR A 60 -18.31 4.02 -0.06
CA THR A 60 -17.63 4.87 0.93
C THR A 60 -16.22 4.38 1.26
N ALA A 61 -16.04 3.07 1.44
CA ALA A 61 -14.74 2.49 1.75
C ALA A 61 -13.74 2.59 0.58
N THR A 62 -14.22 2.44 -0.66
CA THR A 62 -13.40 2.61 -1.87
C THR A 62 -12.91 4.05 -2.01
N GLU A 63 -13.80 5.02 -1.82
CA GLU A 63 -13.44 6.44 -1.86
C GLU A 63 -12.47 6.81 -0.74
N ALA A 64 -12.73 6.32 0.48
CA ALA A 64 -11.88 6.54 1.64
C ALA A 64 -10.46 5.97 1.43
N ALA A 65 -10.32 4.79 0.83
CA ALA A 65 -9.03 4.18 0.51
C ALA A 65 -8.25 5.00 -0.54
N ASN A 66 -8.93 5.53 -1.56
CA ASN A 66 -8.30 6.39 -2.56
C ASN A 66 -7.82 7.72 -1.95
N ILE A 67 -8.63 8.34 -1.07
CA ILE A 67 -8.24 9.56 -0.35
C ILE A 67 -7.05 9.29 0.59
N PHE A 68 -7.04 8.14 1.26
CA PHE A 68 -5.91 7.71 2.09
C PHE A 68 -4.62 7.60 1.26
N ALA A 69 -4.64 6.90 0.13
CA ALA A 69 -3.48 6.74 -0.74
C ALA A 69 -2.97 8.08 -1.28
N ALA A 70 -3.87 8.93 -1.79
CA ALA A 70 -3.52 10.26 -2.24
C ALA A 70 -2.96 11.15 -1.12
N GLY A 71 -3.54 11.02 0.09
CA GLY A 71 -3.08 11.71 1.28
C GLY A 71 -1.66 11.30 1.69
N MET A 72 -1.36 10.01 1.70
CA MET A 72 -0.02 9.49 2.01
C MET A 72 1.03 10.08 1.07
N ILE A 73 0.78 10.08 -0.23
CA ILE A 73 1.71 10.64 -1.23
C ILE A 73 1.88 12.14 -1.03
N SER A 74 0.78 12.88 -0.99
CA SER A 74 0.83 14.34 -0.91
C SER A 74 1.57 14.86 0.32
N GLN A 75 1.61 14.05 1.37
CA GLN A 75 2.21 14.43 2.65
C GLN A 75 3.63 13.89 2.83
N LEU A 76 3.94 12.68 2.36
CA LEU A 76 5.27 12.07 2.51
C LEU A 76 6.19 12.38 1.34
N THR A 77 5.67 12.27 0.12
CA THR A 77 6.44 12.36 -1.13
C THR A 77 5.77 13.32 -2.12
N PRO A 78 5.60 14.61 -1.79
CA PRO A 78 4.95 15.55 -2.68
C PRO A 78 5.69 15.67 -4.01
N ALA A 79 4.99 15.46 -5.12
CA ALA A 79 5.58 15.54 -6.44
C ALA A 79 6.06 16.97 -6.74
N GLY A 80 7.28 17.09 -7.29
CA GLY A 80 7.89 18.37 -7.64
C GLY A 80 8.58 19.08 -6.48
N GLU A 81 8.57 18.56 -5.26
CA GLU A 81 9.29 19.09 -4.10
C GLU A 81 10.44 18.14 -3.71
N ILE A 82 11.48 18.66 -3.06
CA ILE A 82 12.51 17.83 -2.43
C ILE A 82 11.96 17.39 -1.08
N TRP A 83 11.62 16.12 -0.95
CA TRP A 83 11.02 15.56 0.27
C TRP A 83 11.99 14.73 1.12
N ALA A 84 13.17 14.37 0.56
CA ALA A 84 14.26 13.71 1.29
C ALA A 84 15.61 14.24 0.83
N ARG A 85 16.60 14.27 1.75
CA ARG A 85 17.98 14.69 1.50
C ARG A 85 18.95 13.72 2.13
N TYR A 86 20.08 13.55 1.48
CA TYR A 86 21.24 12.89 2.08
C TYR A 86 22.03 13.92 2.88
N THR A 87 22.24 13.65 4.15
CA THR A 87 23.02 14.50 5.04
C THR A 87 24.13 13.68 5.69
N PRO A 88 25.29 14.26 6.00
CA PRO A 88 26.36 13.50 6.64
C PRO A 88 25.94 13.08 8.05
N LYS A 89 26.41 11.92 8.49
CA LYS A 89 26.22 11.45 9.87
C LYS A 89 27.30 12.08 10.77
N GLY A 90 26.90 13.04 11.59
CA GLY A 90 27.83 13.78 12.45
C GLY A 90 28.40 15.05 11.80
N ASP A 91 29.49 15.56 12.36
CA ASP A 91 30.12 16.75 11.83
C ASP A 91 31.05 16.42 10.66
N ALA A 92 30.77 16.98 9.51
CA ALA A 92 31.49 16.73 8.27
C ALA A 92 31.96 18.04 7.63
N PRO A 93 33.04 17.99 6.83
CA PRO A 93 33.50 19.13 6.05
C PRO A 93 32.43 19.72 5.14
N GLU A 94 32.53 21.01 4.84
CA GLU A 94 31.51 21.72 4.04
C GLU A 94 31.43 21.23 2.60
N ASP A 95 32.54 20.75 2.04
CA ASP A 95 32.61 20.14 0.71
C ASP A 95 31.78 18.84 0.63
N VAL A 96 31.78 18.04 1.69
CA VAL A 96 30.96 16.81 1.81
C VAL A 96 29.48 17.15 1.92
N LYS A 97 29.11 18.17 2.69
CA LYS A 97 27.72 18.64 2.82
C LYS A 97 27.19 19.14 1.48
N ALA A 98 27.97 19.98 0.79
CA ALA A 98 27.61 20.51 -0.53
C ALA A 98 27.45 19.38 -1.58
N TRP A 99 28.36 18.41 -1.57
CA TRP A 99 28.29 17.24 -2.47
C TRP A 99 27.03 16.39 -2.23
N LEU A 100 26.70 16.09 -0.96
CA LEU A 100 25.49 15.34 -0.61
C LEU A 100 24.20 16.10 -0.97
N ASP A 101 24.18 17.44 -0.85
CA ASP A 101 23.03 18.24 -1.28
C ASP A 101 22.86 18.17 -2.81
N GLU A 102 23.95 18.23 -3.58
CA GLU A 102 23.91 18.04 -5.03
C GLU A 102 23.45 16.62 -5.41
N CYS A 103 23.95 15.58 -4.73
CA CYS A 103 23.47 14.20 -4.89
C CYS A 103 21.97 14.10 -4.60
N SER A 104 21.48 14.77 -3.57
CA SER A 104 20.05 14.80 -3.22
C SER A 104 19.20 15.41 -4.32
N GLN A 105 19.65 16.51 -4.92
CA GLN A 105 18.95 17.17 -6.03
C GLN A 105 18.91 16.27 -7.29
N ILE A 106 20.00 15.58 -7.58
CA ILE A 106 20.08 14.66 -8.72
C ILE A 106 19.16 13.44 -8.49
N ALA A 107 19.23 12.83 -7.32
CA ALA A 107 18.36 11.70 -6.96
C ALA A 107 16.87 12.08 -7.05
N MET A 108 16.47 13.26 -6.56
CA MET A 108 15.11 13.75 -6.69
C MET A 108 14.70 13.95 -8.16
N LYS A 109 15.58 14.46 -9.03
CA LYS A 109 15.28 14.58 -10.46
C LYS A 109 15.05 13.21 -11.11
N VAL A 110 15.85 12.22 -10.77
CA VAL A 110 15.68 10.83 -11.25
C VAL A 110 14.35 10.25 -10.78
N ILE A 111 14.00 10.42 -9.51
CA ILE A 111 12.73 9.96 -8.95
C ILE A 111 11.54 10.63 -9.63
N HIS A 112 11.62 11.95 -9.87
CA HIS A 112 10.54 12.69 -10.55
C HIS A 112 10.38 12.33 -12.02
N ALA A 113 11.45 11.90 -12.69
CA ALA A 113 11.41 11.44 -14.07
C ALA A 113 10.89 10.00 -14.20
N SER A 114 11.04 9.19 -13.16
CA SER A 114 10.65 7.78 -13.15
C SER A 114 9.15 7.60 -12.91
N ASN A 115 8.68 6.34 -12.98
CA ASN A 115 7.32 5.94 -12.65
C ASN A 115 7.04 5.76 -11.14
N PHE A 116 7.94 6.24 -10.28
CA PHE A 116 7.85 6.07 -8.82
C PHE A 116 6.48 6.47 -8.25
N TYR A 117 5.97 7.65 -8.61
CA TYR A 117 4.71 8.14 -8.03
C TYR A 117 3.50 7.27 -8.38
N LEU A 118 3.49 6.67 -9.57
CA LEU A 118 2.43 5.73 -9.97
C LEU A 118 2.53 4.43 -9.16
N GLY A 119 3.73 3.84 -9.09
CA GLY A 119 3.97 2.63 -8.31
C GLY A 119 3.69 2.81 -6.82
N TYR A 120 4.15 3.93 -6.25
CA TYR A 120 3.96 4.24 -4.84
C TYR A 120 2.50 4.59 -4.48
N HIS A 121 1.71 5.11 -5.45
CA HIS A 121 0.27 5.30 -5.26
C HIS A 121 -0.46 3.96 -5.12
N GLU A 122 -0.21 3.02 -6.01
CA GLU A 122 -0.80 1.69 -5.93
C GLU A 122 -0.35 0.95 -4.66
N ASP A 123 0.92 1.09 -4.27
CA ASP A 123 1.47 0.55 -3.03
C ASP A 123 0.82 1.17 -1.78
N SER A 124 0.61 2.49 -1.77
CA SER A 124 -0.09 3.19 -0.68
C SER A 124 -1.55 2.78 -0.57
N LEU A 125 -2.21 2.52 -1.71
CA LEU A 125 -3.58 2.02 -1.76
C LEU A 125 -3.65 0.60 -1.17
N ASP A 126 -2.73 -0.30 -1.57
CA ASP A 126 -2.62 -1.65 -1.00
C ASP A 126 -2.35 -1.61 0.50
N SER A 127 -1.49 -0.71 0.94
CA SER A 127 -1.19 -0.48 2.35
C SER A 127 -2.44 -0.08 3.15
N GLY A 128 -3.27 0.81 2.61
CA GLY A 128 -4.55 1.23 3.23
C GLY A 128 -5.61 0.13 3.26
N ILE A 129 -5.70 -0.68 2.22
CA ILE A 129 -6.71 -1.73 2.10
C ILE A 129 -6.27 -2.99 2.86
N PHE A 130 -5.09 -3.52 2.55
CA PHE A 130 -4.63 -4.82 3.04
C PHE A 130 -3.74 -4.72 4.26
N GLY A 131 -3.18 -3.54 4.54
CA GLY A 131 -2.23 -3.31 5.62
C GLY A 131 -0.81 -3.74 5.32
N SER A 132 -0.60 -4.45 4.23
CA SER A 132 0.70 -4.90 3.73
C SER A 132 0.80 -4.57 2.26
N SER A 133 1.95 -4.13 1.80
CA SER A 133 2.20 -3.86 0.40
C SER A 133 3.67 -4.05 0.06
N LEU A 134 3.96 -4.26 -1.21
CA LEU A 134 5.30 -4.57 -1.69
C LEU A 134 5.59 -3.82 -2.98
N LEU A 135 6.59 -2.95 -2.93
CA LEU A 135 7.11 -2.22 -4.09
C LEU A 135 8.41 -2.86 -4.55
N PHE A 136 8.50 -3.24 -5.82
CA PHE A 136 9.72 -3.69 -6.46
C PHE A 136 10.37 -2.53 -7.20
N VAL A 137 11.64 -2.29 -6.94
CA VAL A 137 12.45 -1.22 -7.53
C VAL A 137 13.57 -1.84 -8.33
N ASP A 138 13.48 -1.79 -9.65
CA ASP A 138 14.49 -2.33 -10.56
C ASP A 138 15.37 -1.23 -11.14
N GLU A 139 16.58 -1.63 -11.55
CA GLU A 139 17.49 -0.77 -12.32
C GLU A 139 17.05 -0.82 -13.79
N ASP A 140 16.82 0.33 -14.38
CA ASP A 140 16.38 0.47 -15.78
C ASP A 140 17.43 1.22 -16.60
N GLU A 141 17.60 0.80 -17.84
CA GLU A 141 18.61 1.40 -18.74
C GLU A 141 18.17 2.79 -19.27
N GLU A 142 16.87 3.02 -19.39
CA GLU A 142 16.32 4.28 -19.93
C GLU A 142 16.08 5.30 -18.79
N ASP A 143 15.27 4.93 -17.80
CA ASP A 143 14.83 5.83 -16.72
C ASP A 143 15.62 5.68 -15.43
N LEU A 144 16.65 4.81 -15.39
CA LEU A 144 17.46 4.41 -14.23
C LEU A 144 16.70 3.66 -13.16
N ILE A 145 15.44 3.98 -12.92
CA ILE A 145 14.60 3.40 -11.88
C ILE A 145 13.24 3.07 -12.47
N ASN A 146 12.85 1.81 -12.34
CA ASN A 146 11.52 1.34 -12.64
C ASN A 146 10.89 0.75 -11.38
N THR A 147 9.73 1.26 -10.99
CA THR A 147 9.00 0.80 -9.81
C THR A 147 7.74 0.04 -10.22
N THR A 148 7.56 -1.13 -9.61
CA THR A 148 6.38 -1.96 -9.86
C THR A 148 5.75 -2.36 -8.53
N ASN A 149 4.48 -2.04 -8.33
CA ASN A 149 3.72 -2.55 -7.19
C ASN A 149 3.42 -4.04 -7.42
N VAL A 150 3.79 -4.88 -6.45
CA VAL A 150 3.50 -6.32 -6.48
C VAL A 150 2.15 -6.55 -5.81
N PRO A 151 1.15 -7.09 -6.53
CA PRO A 151 -0.19 -7.27 -5.97
C PRO A 151 -0.19 -8.15 -4.73
N VAL A 152 -1.00 -7.79 -3.74
CA VAL A 152 -1.22 -8.61 -2.54
C VAL A 152 -1.81 -9.96 -2.96
N GLY A 153 -1.31 -11.05 -2.32
CA GLY A 153 -1.62 -12.42 -2.75
C GLY A 153 -0.68 -12.97 -3.84
N LYS A 154 0.25 -12.16 -4.37
CA LYS A 154 1.27 -12.61 -5.33
C LYS A 154 2.69 -12.53 -4.78
N PHE A 155 2.84 -12.35 -3.46
CA PHE A 155 4.11 -12.39 -2.77
C PHE A 155 4.00 -13.03 -1.39
N VAL A 156 5.11 -13.56 -0.93
CA VAL A 156 5.34 -13.99 0.46
C VAL A 156 6.69 -13.46 0.92
N TRP A 157 6.86 -13.24 2.22
CA TRP A 157 8.13 -12.78 2.79
C TRP A 157 8.48 -13.47 4.10
N GLU A 158 9.72 -13.33 4.53
CA GLU A 158 10.24 -13.72 5.84
C GLU A 158 10.92 -12.52 6.50
N GLU A 159 10.95 -12.51 7.82
CA GLU A 159 11.64 -11.51 8.63
C GLU A 159 12.95 -12.08 9.19
N ASN A 160 13.94 -11.21 9.35
CA ASN A 160 15.14 -11.51 10.11
C ASN A 160 14.86 -11.45 11.63
N HIS A 161 15.89 -11.74 12.45
CA HIS A 161 15.79 -11.69 13.90
C HIS A 161 15.47 -10.31 14.50
N ARG A 162 15.60 -9.24 13.69
CA ARG A 162 15.26 -7.86 14.07
C ARG A 162 13.83 -7.49 13.70
N GLY A 163 13.14 -8.36 12.95
CA GLY A 163 11.79 -8.08 12.45
C GLY A 163 11.75 -7.26 11.17
N GLU A 164 12.88 -7.16 10.44
CA GLU A 164 12.99 -6.52 9.13
C GLU A 164 12.73 -7.56 8.04
N ILE A 165 12.05 -7.18 6.97
CA ILE A 165 11.80 -8.06 5.82
C ILE A 165 13.09 -8.18 5.02
N ASP A 166 13.69 -9.37 5.02
CA ASP A 166 14.96 -9.63 4.33
C ASP A 166 14.85 -10.66 3.20
N THR A 167 13.80 -11.46 3.20
CA THR A 167 13.55 -12.48 2.18
C THR A 167 12.17 -12.28 1.58
N VAL A 168 12.11 -12.15 0.25
CA VAL A 168 10.85 -11.98 -0.50
C VAL A 168 10.81 -12.97 -1.66
N ILE A 169 9.65 -13.60 -1.85
CA ILE A 169 9.38 -14.40 -3.05
C ILE A 169 8.08 -13.86 -3.66
N ARG A 170 8.17 -13.35 -4.90
CA ARG A 170 6.99 -12.97 -5.69
C ARG A 170 6.67 -14.03 -6.73
N SER A 171 5.39 -14.23 -6.99
CA SER A 171 4.86 -15.06 -8.05
C SER A 171 4.22 -14.19 -9.14
N PHE A 172 4.48 -14.50 -10.40
CA PHE A 172 3.83 -13.88 -11.55
C PHE A 172 3.80 -14.87 -12.72
N GLU A 173 3.01 -14.56 -13.72
CA GLU A 173 2.79 -15.45 -14.85
C GLU A 173 3.28 -14.83 -16.14
N PHE A 174 4.00 -15.60 -16.93
CA PHE A 174 4.43 -15.23 -18.28
C PHE A 174 3.97 -16.26 -19.31
N THR A 175 3.66 -15.78 -20.51
CA THR A 175 3.51 -16.65 -21.69
C THR A 175 4.86 -17.24 -22.09
N ALA A 176 4.87 -18.33 -22.86
CA ALA A 176 6.11 -18.93 -23.38
C ALA A 176 6.98 -17.91 -24.12
N ARG A 177 6.37 -17.03 -24.93
CA ARG A 177 7.05 -15.94 -25.63
C ARG A 177 7.71 -14.92 -24.69
N GLN A 178 7.02 -14.54 -23.61
CA GLN A 178 7.58 -13.62 -22.62
C GLN A 178 8.75 -14.26 -21.85
N CYS A 179 8.65 -15.56 -21.55
CA CYS A 179 9.75 -16.31 -20.95
C CYS A 179 10.99 -16.31 -21.86
N GLU A 180 10.82 -16.56 -23.17
CA GLU A 180 11.90 -16.51 -24.15
C GLU A 180 12.55 -15.12 -24.23
N GLN A 181 11.74 -14.07 -24.31
CA GLN A 181 12.23 -12.68 -24.36
C GLN A 181 13.02 -12.27 -23.11
N ARG A 182 12.60 -12.75 -21.93
CA ARG A 182 13.22 -12.35 -20.67
C ARG A 182 14.44 -13.18 -20.29
N PHE A 183 14.40 -14.50 -20.53
CA PHE A 183 15.41 -15.44 -20.03
C PHE A 183 16.28 -16.07 -21.14
N GLY A 184 15.83 -16.02 -22.39
CA GLY A 184 16.46 -16.71 -23.51
C GLY A 184 16.03 -18.18 -23.62
N GLU A 185 15.91 -18.72 -24.84
CA GLU A 185 15.44 -20.08 -25.11
C GLU A 185 16.32 -21.15 -24.44
N GLU A 186 17.61 -20.88 -24.30
CA GLU A 186 18.61 -21.82 -23.80
C GLU A 186 18.30 -22.33 -22.37
N TYR A 187 17.84 -21.43 -21.51
CA TYR A 187 17.60 -21.69 -20.08
C TYR A 187 16.19 -22.20 -19.77
N LEU A 188 15.30 -22.24 -20.77
CA LEU A 188 13.89 -22.60 -20.54
C LEU A 188 13.74 -24.12 -20.42
N PRO A 189 12.80 -24.60 -19.57
CA PRO A 189 12.45 -26.01 -19.49
C PRO A 189 11.74 -26.50 -20.77
N ASP A 190 11.79 -27.81 -20.99
CA ASP A 190 11.19 -28.44 -22.20
C ASP A 190 9.71 -28.13 -22.35
N SER A 191 8.96 -28.02 -21.25
CA SER A 191 7.51 -27.66 -21.26
C SER A 191 7.25 -26.30 -21.89
N VAL A 192 8.14 -25.30 -21.69
CA VAL A 192 8.04 -23.97 -22.31
C VAL A 192 8.50 -24.02 -23.75
N LYS A 193 9.63 -24.70 -24.04
CA LYS A 193 10.17 -24.88 -25.40
C LYS A 193 9.19 -25.59 -26.34
N ASP A 194 8.48 -26.58 -25.83
CA ASP A 194 7.44 -27.28 -26.62
C ASP A 194 6.26 -26.36 -26.96
N CYS A 195 5.88 -25.45 -26.05
CA CYS A 195 4.88 -24.43 -26.33
C CYS A 195 5.33 -23.43 -27.40
N LEU A 196 6.62 -23.03 -27.40
CA LEU A 196 7.18 -22.15 -28.43
C LEU A 196 7.16 -22.80 -29.81
N LYS A 197 7.41 -24.12 -29.88
CA LYS A 197 7.44 -24.88 -31.14
C LYS A 197 6.06 -25.28 -31.64
N GLY A 198 5.08 -25.40 -30.72
CA GLY A 198 3.75 -25.99 -31.02
C GLY A 198 2.79 -25.12 -31.81
N GLY A 199 2.97 -23.78 -31.82
CA GLY A 199 2.12 -22.82 -32.51
C GLY A 199 0.62 -22.85 -32.11
N GLY A 200 -0.11 -21.77 -32.32
CA GLY A 200 -1.56 -21.72 -32.13
C GLY A 200 -2.03 -21.76 -30.68
N ASN A 201 -2.82 -22.73 -30.28
CA ASN A 201 -3.43 -22.82 -28.93
C ASN A 201 -2.42 -22.91 -27.78
N SER A 202 -1.14 -23.22 -28.04
CA SER A 202 -0.09 -23.32 -27.03
C SER A 202 0.51 -21.97 -26.65
N GLU A 203 0.39 -20.95 -27.50
CA GLU A 203 0.97 -19.61 -27.25
C GLU A 203 0.34 -18.88 -26.08
N GLY A 204 -0.90 -19.18 -25.73
CA GLY A 204 -1.62 -18.57 -24.62
C GLY A 204 -1.40 -19.24 -23.25
N LYS A 205 -0.63 -20.35 -23.19
CA LYS A 205 -0.35 -20.99 -21.90
C LYS A 205 0.53 -20.10 -21.02
N MET A 206 0.06 -19.88 -19.79
CA MET A 206 0.79 -19.12 -18.76
C MET A 206 1.65 -20.07 -17.92
N PHE A 207 2.81 -19.60 -17.57
CA PHE A 207 3.78 -20.32 -16.72
C PHE A 207 4.03 -19.49 -15.46
N GLU A 208 3.83 -20.11 -14.30
CA GLU A 208 4.11 -19.48 -13.00
C GLU A 208 5.61 -19.39 -12.77
N ILE A 209 6.09 -18.16 -12.50
CA ILE A 209 7.47 -17.84 -12.23
C ILE A 209 7.58 -17.36 -10.80
N LEU A 210 8.48 -17.94 -10.05
CA LEU A 210 8.87 -17.51 -8.72
C LEU A 210 10.17 -16.71 -8.80
N HIS A 211 10.15 -15.49 -8.27
CA HIS A 211 11.35 -14.67 -8.11
C HIS A 211 11.66 -14.52 -6.64
N GLN A 212 12.69 -15.24 -6.17
CA GLN A 212 13.19 -15.17 -4.80
C GLN A 212 14.35 -14.19 -4.72
N VAL A 213 14.29 -13.31 -3.71
CA VAL A 213 15.37 -12.40 -3.33
C VAL A 213 15.60 -12.54 -1.84
N ARG A 214 16.86 -12.76 -1.46
CA ARG A 214 17.29 -12.92 -0.06
C ARG A 214 18.76 -12.55 0.14
N PRO A 215 19.21 -12.26 1.36
CA PRO A 215 20.63 -12.14 1.66
C PRO A 215 21.38 -13.44 1.30
N ARG A 216 22.53 -13.30 0.67
CA ARG A 216 23.38 -14.45 0.30
C ARG A 216 24.16 -14.93 1.53
N ALA A 217 24.07 -16.22 1.81
CA ALA A 217 24.74 -16.81 2.98
C ALA A 217 26.24 -17.03 2.80
N GLU A 218 26.69 -17.30 1.56
CA GLU A 218 28.07 -17.67 1.26
C GLU A 218 28.58 -16.92 0.01
N ASN A 219 29.91 -16.81 -0.11
CA ASN A 219 30.58 -16.23 -1.29
C ASN A 219 30.24 -14.76 -1.60
N VAL A 220 30.00 -13.96 -0.58
CA VAL A 220 29.81 -12.52 -0.74
C VAL A 220 31.17 -11.86 -0.93
N MET A 221 31.33 -11.16 -2.05
CA MET A 221 32.46 -10.27 -2.27
C MET A 221 31.93 -8.85 -2.50
N GLU A 222 32.19 -7.94 -1.57
CA GLU A 222 31.83 -6.54 -1.70
C GLU A 222 32.52 -5.90 -2.90
N GLY A 223 31.77 -5.12 -3.69
CA GLY A 223 32.32 -4.39 -4.84
C GLY A 223 32.45 -5.21 -6.14
N MET A 224 31.99 -6.47 -6.17
CA MET A 224 32.07 -7.29 -7.38
C MET A 224 31.02 -6.91 -8.42
N VAL A 225 31.48 -6.80 -9.67
CA VAL A 225 30.63 -6.53 -10.84
C VAL A 225 29.75 -7.76 -11.17
N VAL A 226 30.23 -8.96 -10.85
CA VAL A 226 29.55 -10.23 -11.17
C VAL A 226 28.28 -10.39 -10.33
N PRO A 227 27.09 -10.49 -10.96
CA PRO A 227 25.81 -10.52 -10.24
C PRO A 227 25.70 -11.67 -9.23
N GLU A 228 26.28 -12.84 -9.54
CA GLU A 228 26.21 -14.04 -8.71
C GLU A 228 27.03 -13.93 -7.40
N LEU A 229 27.84 -12.89 -7.25
CA LEU A 229 28.66 -12.65 -6.05
C LEU A 229 28.19 -11.45 -5.23
N ARG A 230 27.12 -10.77 -5.66
CA ARG A 230 26.53 -9.64 -4.93
C ARG A 230 25.86 -10.09 -3.63
N PRO A 231 25.76 -9.21 -2.62
CA PRO A 231 25.27 -9.56 -1.29
C PRO A 231 23.83 -10.05 -1.23
N ILE A 232 23.00 -9.64 -2.15
CA ILE A 232 21.59 -10.06 -2.23
C ILE A 232 21.43 -11.03 -3.40
N GLU A 233 21.04 -12.28 -3.12
CA GLU A 233 20.78 -13.32 -4.11
C GLU A 233 19.44 -13.07 -4.80
N SER A 234 19.39 -13.28 -6.11
CA SER A 234 18.18 -13.22 -6.94
C SER A 234 18.07 -14.48 -7.78
N LEU A 235 16.99 -15.25 -7.58
CA LEU A 235 16.73 -16.50 -8.28
C LEU A 235 15.37 -16.45 -8.97
N TYR A 236 15.36 -16.73 -10.29
CA TYR A 236 14.12 -16.92 -11.05
C TYR A 236 13.92 -18.40 -11.34
N VAL A 237 12.79 -18.92 -10.93
CA VAL A 237 12.42 -20.34 -11.06
C VAL A 237 11.08 -20.45 -11.77
N ILE A 238 11.02 -21.23 -12.85
CA ILE A 238 9.77 -21.68 -13.45
C ILE A 238 9.27 -22.87 -12.64
N LYS A 239 8.08 -22.73 -12.04
CA LYS A 239 7.51 -23.76 -11.15
C LYS A 239 7.15 -25.02 -11.92
N ASP A 240 6.63 -24.88 -13.15
CA ASP A 240 6.43 -26.01 -14.09
C ASP A 240 7.81 -26.56 -14.51
N GLY A 241 8.09 -27.81 -14.12
CA GLY A 241 9.39 -28.44 -14.32
C GLY A 241 10.46 -28.11 -13.27
N THR A 242 10.17 -27.24 -12.31
CA THR A 242 11.11 -26.86 -11.22
C THR A 242 12.50 -26.50 -11.76
N CYS A 243 12.54 -25.53 -12.67
CA CYS A 243 13.73 -25.14 -13.40
C CYS A 243 14.24 -23.76 -12.94
N LEU A 244 15.51 -23.67 -12.53
CA LEU A 244 16.19 -22.39 -12.31
C LEU A 244 16.55 -21.81 -13.69
N VAL A 245 15.95 -20.68 -14.03
CA VAL A 245 16.13 -20.05 -15.36
C VAL A 245 17.10 -18.89 -15.33
N GLN A 246 17.26 -18.24 -14.18
CA GLN A 246 18.23 -17.16 -14.03
C GLN A 246 18.71 -17.08 -12.59
N GLU A 247 20.02 -16.96 -12.41
CA GLU A 247 20.67 -16.53 -11.18
C GLU A 247 21.23 -15.13 -11.37
N GLY A 248 21.13 -14.30 -10.32
CA GLY A 248 21.69 -12.97 -10.30
C GLY A 248 21.86 -12.47 -8.88
N GLY A 249 22.01 -11.19 -8.73
CA GLY A 249 22.06 -10.55 -7.41
C GLY A 249 21.96 -9.05 -7.48
N TYR A 250 21.62 -8.48 -6.35
CA TYR A 250 21.53 -7.03 -6.13
C TYR A 250 22.55 -6.59 -5.10
N TYR A 251 22.96 -5.33 -5.14
CA TYR A 251 23.78 -4.73 -4.10
C TYR A 251 22.95 -4.42 -2.87
N ASP A 252 21.71 -3.96 -3.09
CA ASP A 252 20.75 -3.54 -2.09
C ASP A 252 19.45 -4.28 -2.31
N MET A 253 18.61 -4.44 -1.26
CA MET A 253 17.30 -5.09 -1.38
C MET A 253 16.41 -4.36 -2.38
N PRO A 254 15.93 -5.02 -3.45
CA PRO A 254 15.09 -4.38 -4.46
C PRO A 254 13.62 -4.31 -4.06
N PHE A 255 13.21 -4.99 -3.00
CA PHE A 255 11.85 -5.04 -2.52
C PHE A 255 11.67 -4.17 -1.28
N MET A 256 10.76 -3.19 -1.39
CA MET A 256 10.34 -2.32 -0.29
C MET A 256 9.02 -2.85 0.26
N GLY A 257 9.11 -3.82 1.18
CA GLY A 257 7.96 -4.38 1.87
C GLY A 257 7.56 -3.50 3.04
N GLY A 258 6.28 -3.13 3.13
CA GLY A 258 5.80 -2.30 4.21
C GLY A 258 4.54 -2.81 4.87
N ARG A 259 4.43 -2.55 6.17
CA ARG A 259 3.30 -2.87 7.02
C ARG A 259 2.76 -1.61 7.64
N LEU A 260 1.47 -1.34 7.49
CA LEU A 260 0.90 -0.10 8.02
C LEU A 260 0.81 -0.15 9.56
N LEU A 261 0.17 -1.20 10.07
CA LEU A 261 0.06 -1.47 11.51
C LEU A 261 0.52 -2.91 11.76
N LYS A 262 1.58 -3.10 12.53
CA LYS A 262 2.13 -4.40 12.89
C LYS A 262 1.77 -4.73 14.32
N SER A 263 1.16 -5.88 14.54
CA SER A 263 1.00 -6.46 15.85
C SER A 263 2.17 -7.39 16.21
N ASN A 264 2.49 -7.51 17.47
CA ASN A 264 3.57 -8.39 17.90
C ASN A 264 3.24 -9.86 17.57
N GLY A 265 4.16 -10.56 16.92
CA GLY A 265 3.98 -11.94 16.49
C GLY A 265 3.25 -12.11 15.14
N GLU A 266 2.79 -11.05 14.51
CA GLU A 266 2.22 -11.08 13.17
C GLU A 266 3.28 -10.70 12.11
N LEU A 267 3.36 -11.50 11.05
CA LEU A 267 4.29 -11.27 9.94
C LEU A 267 3.80 -10.18 8.99
N TYR A 268 2.50 -10.10 8.77
CA TYR A 268 1.85 -9.14 7.91
C TYR A 268 1.18 -8.02 8.71
N GLY A 269 0.99 -6.86 8.09
CA GLY A 269 0.35 -5.71 8.71
C GLY A 269 -1.17 -5.70 8.54
N ARG A 270 -1.84 -4.89 9.36
CA ARG A 270 -3.27 -4.60 9.24
C ARG A 270 -3.48 -3.16 8.76
N GLY A 271 -4.46 -2.96 7.89
CA GLY A 271 -4.84 -1.65 7.38
C GLY A 271 -6.14 -1.13 7.97
N PRO A 272 -6.50 0.12 7.70
CA PRO A 272 -7.79 0.69 8.05
C PRO A 272 -8.96 -0.17 7.60
N ALA A 273 -8.96 -0.68 6.36
CA ALA A 273 -10.03 -1.53 5.86
C ALA A 273 -10.20 -2.80 6.69
N THR A 274 -9.10 -3.47 7.08
CA THR A 274 -9.18 -4.68 7.89
C THR A 274 -9.78 -4.41 9.27
N GLN A 275 -9.54 -3.23 9.85
CA GLN A 275 -10.07 -2.85 11.17
C GLN A 275 -11.57 -2.56 11.13
N VAL A 276 -12.05 -1.90 10.06
CA VAL A 276 -13.46 -1.51 9.94
C VAL A 276 -14.27 -2.39 8.99
N MET A 277 -13.75 -3.58 8.65
CA MET A 277 -14.45 -4.53 7.79
C MET A 277 -15.87 -4.89 8.28
N PRO A 278 -16.13 -5.06 9.59
CA PRO A 278 -17.49 -5.27 10.10
C PRO A 278 -18.44 -4.11 9.79
N GLU A 279 -17.95 -2.86 9.87
CA GLU A 279 -18.71 -1.67 9.51
C GLU A 279 -18.98 -1.61 8.01
N ILE A 280 -17.98 -1.91 7.18
CA ILE A 280 -18.09 -1.92 5.72
C ILE A 280 -19.14 -2.96 5.28
N LYS A 281 -19.06 -4.19 5.77
CA LYS A 281 -20.06 -5.24 5.47
C LYS A 281 -21.45 -4.85 5.96
N THR A 282 -21.53 -4.19 7.12
CA THR A 282 -22.81 -3.76 7.70
C THR A 282 -23.46 -2.67 6.85
N VAL A 283 -22.72 -1.60 6.48
CA VAL A 283 -23.29 -0.52 5.68
C VAL A 283 -23.69 -1.02 4.29
N ASN A 284 -22.87 -1.88 3.67
CA ASN A 284 -23.18 -2.48 2.38
C ASN A 284 -24.52 -3.27 2.42
N ARG A 285 -24.73 -4.06 3.48
CA ARG A 285 -25.99 -4.78 3.70
C ARG A 285 -27.16 -3.83 3.96
N MET A 286 -26.95 -2.79 4.77
CA MET A 286 -27.97 -1.78 5.06
C MET A 286 -28.42 -1.05 3.80
N GLU A 287 -27.50 -0.64 2.93
CA GLU A 287 -27.82 0.00 1.66
C GLU A 287 -28.66 -0.90 0.76
N ARG A 288 -28.29 -2.17 0.62
CA ARG A 288 -29.11 -3.14 -0.11
C ARG A 288 -30.53 -3.25 0.46
N ASP A 289 -30.63 -3.36 1.78
CA ASP A 289 -31.94 -3.52 2.43
C ASP A 289 -32.78 -2.22 2.34
N LEU A 290 -32.15 -1.03 2.39
CA LEU A 290 -32.78 0.27 2.17
C LEU A 290 -33.28 0.44 0.74
N LEU A 291 -32.52 -0.02 -0.27
CA LEU A 291 -32.97 -0.02 -1.66
C LEU A 291 -34.20 -0.90 -1.84
N ILE A 292 -34.18 -2.11 -1.28
CA ILE A 292 -35.34 -3.03 -1.33
C ILE A 292 -36.55 -2.42 -0.60
N ALA A 293 -36.33 -1.79 0.55
CA ALA A 293 -37.39 -1.11 1.29
C ALA A 293 -38.00 0.05 0.46
N SER A 294 -37.15 0.86 -0.16
CA SER A 294 -37.57 1.97 -1.04
C SER A 294 -38.33 1.47 -2.26
N GLU A 295 -37.88 0.39 -2.92
CA GLU A 295 -38.62 -0.24 -4.01
C GLU A 295 -40.01 -0.69 -3.58
N LYS A 296 -40.14 -1.32 -2.41
CA LYS A 296 -41.42 -1.75 -1.86
C LYS A 296 -42.32 -0.58 -1.45
N MET A 297 -41.75 0.58 -1.08
CA MET A 297 -42.52 1.77 -0.80
C MET A 297 -43.07 2.43 -2.07
N VAL A 298 -42.29 2.43 -3.15
CA VAL A 298 -42.69 2.94 -4.47
C VAL A 298 -43.69 2.02 -5.18
N ASN A 299 -43.45 0.70 -5.07
CA ASN A 299 -44.29 -0.33 -5.66
C ASN A 299 -44.68 -1.38 -4.60
N PRO A 300 -45.59 -1.07 -3.69
CA PRO A 300 -45.96 -1.96 -2.60
C PRO A 300 -46.64 -3.23 -3.08
N PRO A 301 -46.39 -4.39 -2.42
CA PRO A 301 -47.08 -5.62 -2.71
C PRO A 301 -48.57 -5.49 -2.53
N TRP A 302 -49.31 -6.22 -3.34
CA TRP A 302 -50.77 -6.22 -3.26
C TRP A 302 -51.27 -7.37 -2.39
N LEU A 303 -52.22 -7.09 -1.53
CA LEU A 303 -53.04 -8.11 -0.85
C LEU A 303 -54.24 -8.42 -1.77
N MET A 304 -54.29 -9.66 -2.22
CA MET A 304 -55.36 -10.12 -3.13
C MET A 304 -56.10 -11.27 -2.51
N PRO A 305 -57.45 -11.36 -2.73
CA PRO A 305 -58.20 -12.52 -2.30
C PRO A 305 -57.72 -13.79 -3.05
N ASP A 306 -57.77 -14.92 -2.37
CA ASP A 306 -57.29 -16.24 -2.89
C ASP A 306 -58.27 -16.91 -3.88
N ASP A 307 -59.16 -16.14 -4.51
CA ASP A 307 -60.13 -16.64 -5.50
C ASP A 307 -59.56 -16.66 -6.95
N GLY A 308 -58.31 -16.26 -7.14
CA GLY A 308 -57.57 -16.37 -8.39
C GLY A 308 -58.04 -15.49 -9.55
N ALA A 309 -59.02 -14.62 -9.36
CA ALA A 309 -59.72 -13.95 -10.45
C ALA A 309 -59.14 -12.55 -10.81
N TYR A 310 -58.19 -12.01 -10.04
CA TYR A 310 -57.74 -10.62 -10.22
C TYR A 310 -56.25 -10.48 -10.52
N GLN A 311 -55.94 -9.80 -11.62
CA GLN A 311 -54.62 -9.18 -11.84
C GLN A 311 -54.82 -7.66 -11.82
N PRO A 312 -54.31 -6.93 -10.81
CA PRO A 312 -54.41 -5.49 -10.78
C PRO A 312 -53.57 -4.86 -11.92
N ASP A 313 -54.19 -3.88 -12.62
CA ASP A 313 -53.46 -3.08 -13.59
C ASP A 313 -52.65 -1.99 -12.91
N ASN A 314 -51.37 -2.18 -12.74
CA ASN A 314 -50.46 -1.26 -12.04
C ASN A 314 -49.96 -0.10 -12.91
N ARG A 315 -50.44 0.08 -14.12
CA ARG A 315 -50.09 1.19 -15.01
C ARG A 315 -50.74 2.47 -14.55
N ALA A 316 -50.09 3.61 -14.78
CA ALA A 316 -50.66 4.91 -14.54
C ALA A 316 -52.00 5.06 -15.31
N GLY A 317 -53.08 5.32 -14.60
CA GLY A 317 -54.44 5.38 -15.18
C GLY A 317 -55.08 4.00 -15.43
N GLY A 318 -54.44 2.89 -15.02
CA GLY A 318 -54.99 1.52 -15.10
C GLY A 318 -56.26 1.40 -14.24
N VAL A 319 -57.23 0.60 -14.74
CA VAL A 319 -58.50 0.33 -14.05
C VAL A 319 -58.56 -1.13 -13.65
N THR A 320 -58.67 -1.37 -12.35
CA THR A 320 -58.84 -2.73 -11.80
C THR A 320 -60.30 -2.89 -11.36
N TYR A 321 -60.99 -3.89 -11.90
CA TYR A 321 -62.35 -4.22 -11.52
C TYR A 321 -62.36 -5.21 -10.35
N TYR A 322 -63.20 -4.99 -9.35
CA TYR A 322 -63.35 -5.89 -8.20
C TYR A 322 -64.86 -6.17 -7.96
N ASP A 323 -65.21 -7.23 -7.25
CA ASP A 323 -66.59 -7.57 -6.93
C ASP A 323 -67.09 -6.68 -5.77
N ALA A 324 -68.03 -5.78 -6.07
CA ALA A 324 -68.61 -4.86 -5.12
C ALA A 324 -69.57 -5.50 -4.09
N LEU A 325 -69.99 -6.76 -4.32
CA LEU A 325 -70.87 -7.48 -3.40
C LEU A 325 -70.09 -8.14 -2.24
N THR A 326 -68.77 -8.29 -2.37
CA THR A 326 -67.89 -8.83 -1.35
C THR A 326 -66.92 -7.73 -0.85
N PRO A 327 -67.27 -6.95 0.17
CA PRO A 327 -66.50 -5.76 0.59
C PRO A 327 -65.03 -6.06 0.94
N ASN A 328 -64.73 -7.29 1.33
CA ASN A 328 -63.36 -7.73 1.66
C ASN A 328 -62.57 -8.24 0.45
N ALA A 329 -63.16 -8.31 -0.76
CA ALA A 329 -62.50 -8.74 -1.98
C ALA A 329 -61.74 -7.61 -2.74
N LYS A 330 -61.74 -6.39 -2.19
CA LYS A 330 -61.01 -5.29 -2.80
C LYS A 330 -59.49 -5.54 -2.68
N PRO A 331 -58.78 -5.52 -3.80
CA PRO A 331 -57.29 -5.52 -3.72
C PRO A 331 -56.80 -4.28 -2.97
N GLU A 332 -55.97 -4.51 -1.96
CA GLU A 332 -55.39 -3.43 -1.17
C GLU A 332 -53.85 -3.47 -1.25
N GLN A 333 -53.25 -2.32 -1.37
CA GLN A 333 -51.81 -2.24 -1.26
C GLN A 333 -51.38 -2.47 0.21
N MET A 334 -50.35 -3.33 0.39
CA MET A 334 -49.82 -3.58 1.71
C MET A 334 -49.19 -2.31 2.25
N GLN A 335 -49.72 -1.78 3.35
CA GLN A 335 -49.13 -0.62 4.00
C GLN A 335 -47.88 -1.02 4.75
N LEU A 336 -46.74 -0.62 4.25
CA LEU A 336 -45.42 -0.90 4.85
C LEU A 336 -44.97 0.35 5.60
N ASN A 337 -45.03 0.32 6.93
CA ASN A 337 -44.54 1.38 7.80
C ASN A 337 -43.01 1.24 8.02
N HIS A 338 -42.23 1.33 6.95
CA HIS A 338 -40.77 1.27 7.06
C HIS A 338 -40.23 2.67 7.49
N ARG A 339 -39.47 2.68 8.56
CA ARG A 339 -38.74 3.87 9.02
C ARG A 339 -37.37 3.94 8.35
N VAL A 340 -37.36 4.24 7.06
CA VAL A 340 -36.16 4.37 6.23
C VAL A 340 -35.21 5.43 6.79
N ASP A 341 -35.76 6.51 7.36
CA ASP A 341 -35.04 7.61 8.03
C ASP A 341 -34.08 7.15 9.12
N ILE A 342 -34.47 6.15 9.93
CA ILE A 342 -33.61 5.56 10.96
C ILE A 342 -32.52 4.71 10.31
N GLY A 343 -32.85 4.01 9.24
CA GLY A 343 -31.88 3.22 8.47
C GLY A 343 -30.77 4.10 7.90
N GLU A 344 -31.14 5.17 7.20
CA GLU A 344 -30.21 6.14 6.63
C GLU A 344 -29.31 6.79 7.70
N ALA A 345 -29.87 7.25 8.81
CA ALA A 345 -29.09 7.85 9.90
C ALA A 345 -28.06 6.87 10.49
N LYS A 346 -28.39 5.57 10.58
CA LYS A 346 -27.45 4.54 11.04
C LYS A 346 -26.39 4.23 9.99
N ALA A 347 -26.75 4.17 8.70
CA ALA A 347 -25.81 4.00 7.60
C ALA A 347 -24.80 5.14 7.57
N ASP A 348 -25.26 6.39 7.71
CA ASP A 348 -24.39 7.58 7.78
C ASP A 348 -23.44 7.55 8.98
N GLN A 349 -23.90 7.06 10.13
CA GLN A 349 -23.01 6.87 11.28
C GLN A 349 -21.89 5.86 10.99
N LYS A 350 -22.19 4.77 10.27
CA LYS A 350 -21.21 3.79 9.85
C LYS A 350 -20.24 4.35 8.81
N ARG A 351 -20.72 5.09 7.81
CA ARG A 351 -19.90 5.79 6.82
C ARG A 351 -18.91 6.74 7.48
N ARG A 352 -19.35 7.50 8.50
CA ARG A 352 -18.44 8.38 9.25
C ARG A 352 -17.34 7.59 9.94
N ARG A 353 -17.63 6.45 10.58
CA ARG A 353 -16.61 5.59 11.20
C ARG A 353 -15.61 5.03 10.19
N ILE A 354 -16.08 4.63 8.99
CA ILE A 354 -15.22 4.19 7.90
C ILE A 354 -14.27 5.33 7.50
N ASN A 355 -14.80 6.52 7.26
CA ASN A 355 -13.99 7.69 6.91
C ASN A 355 -12.99 8.08 8.02
N GLU A 356 -13.39 7.99 9.28
CA GLU A 356 -12.51 8.22 10.43
C GLU A 356 -11.36 7.21 10.50
N ALA A 357 -11.62 5.93 10.26
CA ALA A 357 -10.61 4.88 10.26
C ALA A 357 -9.58 5.07 9.13
N PHE A 358 -10.01 5.51 7.95
CA PHE A 358 -9.13 5.88 6.84
C PHE A 358 -8.53 7.29 6.97
N HIS A 359 -8.80 7.98 8.08
CA HIS A 359 -8.32 9.34 8.35
C HIS A 359 -8.69 10.39 7.27
N VAL A 360 -9.78 10.14 6.53
CA VAL A 360 -10.27 11.03 5.47
C VAL A 360 -10.46 12.48 5.96
N PRO A 361 -11.08 12.74 7.14
CA PRO A 361 -11.24 14.12 7.63
C PRO A 361 -9.93 14.86 7.84
N MET A 362 -8.85 14.13 8.18
CA MET A 362 -7.53 14.71 8.34
C MET A 362 -6.94 15.15 6.98
N PHE A 363 -6.94 14.26 6.00
CA PHE A 363 -6.40 14.57 4.67
C PHE A 363 -7.19 15.67 3.96
N GLN A 364 -8.53 15.68 4.07
CA GLN A 364 -9.39 16.73 3.52
C GLN A 364 -9.15 18.09 4.20
N MET A 365 -8.92 18.11 5.52
CA MET A 365 -8.62 19.34 6.24
C MET A 365 -7.27 19.94 5.77
N LEU A 366 -6.28 19.11 5.49
CA LEU A 366 -4.99 19.53 4.93
C LEU A 366 -5.13 20.15 3.53
N THR A 367 -6.08 19.65 2.74
CA THR A 367 -6.34 20.14 1.38
C THR A 367 -7.19 21.44 1.38
N ASN A 368 -8.20 21.53 2.25
CA ASN A 368 -9.16 22.64 2.27
C ASN A 368 -8.75 23.81 3.18
N MET A 369 -7.47 23.94 3.49
CA MET A 369 -6.94 25.00 4.37
C MET A 369 -7.31 26.43 3.95
N GLN A 370 -7.47 26.69 2.64
CA GLN A 370 -7.81 28.02 2.15
C GLN A 370 -9.24 28.46 2.52
N GLU A 371 -10.18 27.54 2.62
CA GLU A 371 -11.57 27.82 3.03
C GLU A 371 -11.69 27.98 4.55
N GLN A 372 -10.94 27.18 5.31
CA GLN A 372 -10.99 27.24 6.79
C GLN A 372 -10.29 28.48 7.36
N ARG A 373 -9.30 29.06 6.66
CA ARG A 373 -8.66 30.34 7.04
C ARG A 373 -9.62 31.53 7.11
N ARG A 374 -10.82 31.42 6.52
CA ARG A 374 -11.84 32.48 6.63
C ARG A 374 -12.63 32.44 7.93
N GLN A 375 -12.62 31.32 8.66
CA GLN A 375 -13.43 31.13 9.88
C GLN A 375 -12.61 30.94 11.15
N LYS A 376 -11.33 30.54 11.05
CA LYS A 376 -10.44 30.33 12.18
C LYS A 376 -9.13 31.08 11.97
N THR A 377 -8.45 31.42 13.08
CA THR A 377 -7.13 32.05 12.99
C THR A 377 -6.12 31.05 12.40
N ALA A 378 -5.10 31.59 11.71
CA ALA A 378 -4.04 30.76 11.14
C ALA A 378 -3.32 29.92 12.21
N PHE A 379 -3.26 30.44 13.44
CA PHE A 379 -2.67 29.78 14.60
C PHE A 379 -3.49 28.56 15.05
N GLU A 380 -4.81 28.72 15.24
CA GLU A 380 -5.70 27.61 15.62
C GLU A 380 -5.70 26.47 14.60
N VAL A 381 -5.63 26.80 13.31
CA VAL A 381 -5.55 25.79 12.23
C VAL A 381 -4.24 25.05 12.30
N ALA A 382 -3.12 25.75 12.54
CA ALA A 382 -1.80 25.15 12.66
C ALA A 382 -1.70 24.20 13.89
N GLU A 383 -2.24 24.62 15.03
CA GLU A 383 -2.27 23.83 16.26
C GLU A 383 -3.12 22.56 16.13
N MET A 384 -4.31 22.66 15.52
CA MET A 384 -5.15 21.49 15.21
C MET A 384 -4.49 20.53 14.23
N MET A 385 -3.72 21.03 13.27
CA MET A 385 -2.93 20.21 12.36
C MET A 385 -1.85 19.47 13.09
N GLN A 386 -1.06 20.16 13.89
CA GLN A 386 0.05 19.60 14.64
C GLN A 386 -0.43 18.45 15.54
N GLU A 387 -1.53 18.62 16.27
CA GLU A 387 -2.12 17.58 17.10
C GLU A 387 -2.49 16.33 16.28
N LYS A 388 -3.17 16.50 15.15
CA LYS A 388 -3.57 15.39 14.29
C LYS A 388 -2.39 14.69 13.63
N LEU A 389 -1.37 15.44 13.20
CA LEU A 389 -0.15 14.89 12.63
C LEU A 389 0.64 14.06 13.64
N LEU A 390 0.66 14.48 14.92
CA LEU A 390 1.27 13.70 15.99
C LEU A 390 0.58 12.34 16.19
N MET A 391 -0.75 12.28 16.09
CA MET A 391 -1.49 11.00 16.15
C MET A 391 -1.15 10.07 14.99
N PHE A 392 -0.78 10.62 13.83
CA PHE A 392 -0.41 9.88 12.62
C PHE A 392 1.08 9.51 12.55
N SER A 393 1.89 10.13 13.39
CA SER A 393 3.34 9.97 13.42
C SER A 393 3.81 8.51 13.41
N PRO A 394 3.22 7.54 14.14
CA PRO A 394 3.68 6.15 14.13
C PRO A 394 3.50 5.46 12.77
N ILE A 395 2.41 5.78 12.05
CA ILE A 395 2.13 5.22 10.72
C ILE A 395 3.14 5.78 9.70
N PHE A 396 3.37 7.10 9.75
CA PHE A 396 4.36 7.74 8.87
C PHE A 396 5.77 7.26 9.17
N ALA A 397 6.17 7.18 10.44
CA ALA A 397 7.50 6.73 10.84
C ALA A 397 7.77 5.31 10.30
N ARG A 398 6.81 4.40 10.43
CA ARG A 398 6.96 3.04 9.90
C ARG A 398 7.04 3.01 8.37
N ASN A 399 6.24 3.79 7.67
CA ASN A 399 6.30 3.87 6.20
C ASN A 399 7.65 4.43 5.74
N VAL A 400 8.17 5.44 6.45
CA VAL A 400 9.51 5.98 6.20
C VAL A 400 10.58 4.92 6.43
N GLU A 401 10.53 4.21 7.56
CA GLU A 401 11.55 3.23 7.96
C GLU A 401 11.54 1.97 7.08
N GLU A 402 10.35 1.40 6.83
CA GLU A 402 10.23 0.13 6.09
C GLU A 402 10.29 0.31 4.56
N LYS A 403 9.95 1.51 4.02
CA LYS A 403 9.86 1.73 2.56
C LYS A 403 10.74 2.85 2.04
N LEU A 404 10.51 4.09 2.52
CA LEU A 404 11.15 5.26 1.90
C LEU A 404 12.66 5.29 2.17
N THR A 405 13.11 4.88 3.35
CA THR A 405 14.54 4.81 3.67
C THR A 405 15.27 3.79 2.81
N PRO A 406 14.86 2.51 2.73
CA PRO A 406 15.47 1.55 1.82
C PRO A 406 15.37 1.95 0.35
N PHE A 407 14.26 2.59 -0.05
CA PHE A 407 14.11 3.13 -1.41
C PHE A 407 15.16 4.19 -1.72
N MET A 408 15.34 5.19 -0.85
CA MET A 408 16.31 6.25 -1.05
C MET A 408 17.76 5.73 -1.02
N GLU A 409 18.08 4.79 -0.15
CA GLU A 409 19.39 4.12 -0.12
C GLU A 409 19.67 3.39 -1.42
N ARG A 410 18.68 2.64 -1.94
CA ARG A 410 18.80 1.97 -3.24
C ARG A 410 18.96 2.96 -4.39
N VAL A 411 18.18 4.04 -4.41
CA VAL A 411 18.30 5.11 -5.42
C VAL A 411 19.70 5.71 -5.41
N PHE A 412 20.26 5.96 -4.21
CA PHE A 412 21.64 6.43 -4.08
C PHE A 412 22.63 5.47 -4.74
N GLY A 413 22.52 4.19 -4.41
CA GLY A 413 23.37 3.14 -4.98
C GLY A 413 23.26 3.04 -6.50
N ILE A 414 22.05 3.09 -7.06
CA ILE A 414 21.79 3.07 -8.52
C ILE A 414 22.42 4.30 -9.18
N CYS A 415 22.16 5.51 -8.69
CA CYS A 415 22.72 6.74 -9.24
C CYS A 415 24.24 6.77 -9.18
N LEU A 416 24.85 6.26 -8.09
CA LEU A 416 26.28 6.18 -7.93
C LEU A 416 26.92 5.22 -8.96
N ARG A 417 26.35 4.01 -9.13
CA ARG A 417 26.83 3.01 -10.10
C ARG A 417 26.65 3.48 -11.55
N ALA A 418 25.56 4.19 -11.82
CA ALA A 418 25.29 4.78 -13.14
C ALA A 418 26.13 6.03 -13.43
N GLY A 419 27.00 6.48 -12.50
CA GLY A 419 27.85 7.65 -12.67
C GLY A 419 27.08 8.96 -12.83
N ARG A 420 25.86 9.05 -12.25
CA ARG A 420 25.03 10.26 -12.31
C ARG A 420 25.43 11.31 -11.30
N PHE A 421 26.07 10.90 -10.22
CA PHE A 421 26.57 11.83 -9.20
C PHE A 421 27.90 12.48 -9.62
N PRO A 422 28.17 13.70 -9.19
CA PRO A 422 29.47 14.34 -9.37
C PRO A 422 30.56 13.54 -8.64
N GLN A 423 31.80 13.75 -9.02
CA GLN A 423 32.91 13.07 -8.35
C GLN A 423 32.91 13.43 -6.85
N PRO A 424 33.08 12.44 -5.99
CA PRO A 424 33.13 12.68 -4.55
C PRO A 424 34.31 13.59 -4.20
N PRO A 425 34.17 14.47 -3.21
CA PRO A 425 35.24 15.35 -2.79
C PRO A 425 36.45 14.56 -2.26
N GLN A 426 37.63 15.17 -2.28
CA GLN A 426 38.87 14.51 -1.90
C GLN A 426 38.82 13.98 -0.45
N SER A 427 38.12 14.66 0.43
CA SER A 427 37.88 14.27 1.82
C SER A 427 37.18 12.91 1.95
N VAL A 428 36.24 12.57 1.05
CA VAL A 428 35.57 11.26 1.00
C VAL A 428 36.51 10.20 0.43
N ILE A 429 37.29 10.54 -0.60
CA ILE A 429 38.27 9.64 -1.21
C ILE A 429 39.37 9.27 -0.21
N ASP A 430 39.88 10.25 0.53
CA ASP A 430 40.91 10.06 1.54
C ASP A 430 40.40 9.22 2.74
N ALA A 431 39.11 9.29 3.04
CA ALA A 431 38.45 8.40 4.01
C ALA A 431 38.20 6.97 3.50
N GLY A 432 38.77 6.59 2.34
CA GLY A 432 38.60 5.25 1.73
C GLY A 432 37.25 5.01 1.08
N GLY A 433 36.50 6.09 0.76
CA GLY A 433 35.20 6.00 0.12
C GLY A 433 34.04 5.62 1.07
N ALA A 434 34.34 5.36 2.34
CA ALA A 434 33.32 5.06 3.35
C ALA A 434 32.65 6.38 3.80
N LEU A 435 31.60 6.76 3.09
CA LEU A 435 30.78 7.89 3.47
C LEU A 435 29.59 7.42 4.31
N GLU A 436 29.58 7.76 5.59
CA GLU A 436 28.38 7.59 6.42
C GLU A 436 27.46 8.79 6.22
N TYR A 437 26.32 8.54 5.60
CA TYR A 437 25.23 9.51 5.46
C TYR A 437 23.98 9.03 6.18
N GLN A 438 23.08 9.95 6.44
CA GLN A 438 21.74 9.69 6.94
C GLN A 438 20.71 10.39 6.05
N LEU A 439 19.50 9.87 6.05
CA LEU A 439 18.38 10.46 5.32
C LEU A 439 17.65 11.45 6.20
N GLU A 440 17.48 12.65 5.69
CA GLU A 440 16.68 13.69 6.31
C GLU A 440 15.41 13.92 5.48
N TYR A 441 14.25 13.66 6.09
CA TYR A 441 12.96 13.91 5.46
C TYR A 441 12.52 15.35 5.72
N VAL A 442 12.30 16.11 4.63
CA VAL A 442 11.92 17.54 4.67
C VAL A 442 10.49 17.77 4.17
N SER A 443 9.69 16.71 4.10
CA SER A 443 8.26 16.83 3.78
C SER A 443 7.53 17.69 4.81
N LYS A 444 6.39 18.27 4.41
CA LYS A 444 5.57 19.14 5.29
C LYS A 444 5.24 18.50 6.63
N ILE A 445 4.97 17.19 6.60
CA ILE A 445 4.74 16.41 7.83
C ILE A 445 6.01 16.24 8.66
N ALA A 446 7.14 15.88 8.05
CA ALA A 446 8.38 15.70 8.78
C ALA A 446 8.79 17.01 9.47
N LEU A 447 8.62 18.14 8.79
CA LEU A 447 8.84 19.47 9.35
C LEU A 447 7.84 19.80 10.48
N ALA A 448 6.55 19.46 10.33
CA ALA A 448 5.55 19.69 11.35
C ALA A 448 5.79 18.82 12.61
N ILE A 449 6.19 17.56 12.43
CA ILE A 449 6.56 16.67 13.54
C ILE A 449 7.79 17.22 14.28
N ARG A 450 8.80 17.69 13.55
CA ARG A 450 9.99 18.32 14.15
C ARG A 450 9.63 19.60 14.90
N ALA A 451 8.82 20.48 14.31
CA ALA A 451 8.35 21.69 14.96
C ALA A 451 7.62 21.37 16.28
N ALA A 452 6.74 20.37 16.26
CA ALA A 452 6.03 19.92 17.45
C ALA A 452 6.97 19.41 18.56
N LEU A 453 8.01 18.66 18.20
CA LEU A 453 9.02 18.20 19.16
C LEU A 453 9.84 19.38 19.70
N THR A 454 10.18 20.35 18.85
CA THR A 454 10.94 21.54 19.24
C THR A 454 10.13 22.45 20.17
N ASP A 455 8.86 22.65 19.90
CA ASP A 455 7.94 23.41 20.75
C ASP A 455 7.74 22.76 22.12
N SER A 456 7.65 21.43 22.15
CA SER A 456 7.59 20.69 23.42
C SER A 456 8.88 20.84 24.24
N ILE A 457 10.05 20.83 23.60
CA ILE A 457 11.34 21.10 24.25
C ILE A 457 11.38 22.54 24.75
N GLY A 458 10.94 23.52 23.95
CA GLY A 458 10.81 24.92 24.34
C GLY A 458 9.94 25.11 25.58
N THR A 459 8.79 24.42 25.63
CA THR A 459 7.89 24.42 26.79
C THR A 459 8.55 23.81 28.04
N ILE A 460 9.29 22.71 27.85
CA ILE A 460 10.06 22.08 28.95
C ILE A 460 11.15 23.01 29.44
N ILE A 461 11.88 23.71 28.57
CA ILE A 461 12.89 24.69 28.95
C ILE A 461 12.26 25.85 29.74
N GLN A 462 11.11 26.36 29.30
CA GLN A 462 10.39 27.41 30.04
C GLN A 462 9.90 26.91 31.41
N LEU A 463 9.46 25.69 31.54
CA LEU A 463 9.08 25.07 32.81
C LEU A 463 10.31 24.89 33.72
N ILE A 464 11.45 24.53 33.16
CA ILE A 464 12.72 24.41 33.91
C ILE A 464 13.21 25.81 34.36
N GLU A 465 13.10 26.82 33.49
CA GLU A 465 13.40 28.21 33.85
C GLU A 465 12.48 28.72 34.97
N MET A 466 11.19 28.47 34.90
CA MET A 466 10.27 28.78 36.00
C MET A 466 10.58 28.02 37.28
N ALA A 467 10.86 26.72 37.18
CA ALA A 467 11.21 25.89 38.34
C ALA A 467 12.56 26.30 38.96
N SER A 468 13.53 26.72 38.16
CA SER A 468 14.85 27.21 38.62
C SER A 468 14.77 28.51 39.40
N GLN A 469 13.72 29.31 39.20
CA GLN A 469 13.43 30.50 40.02
C GLN A 469 13.04 30.15 41.46
N PHE A 470 12.49 28.93 41.69
CA PHE A 470 12.09 28.45 43.00
C PHE A 470 13.16 27.55 43.63
N ASP A 471 13.88 26.76 42.82
CA ASP A 471 14.97 25.89 43.28
C ASP A 471 16.08 25.80 42.19
N PRO A 472 17.22 26.42 42.39
CA PRO A 472 18.35 26.42 41.44
C PRO A 472 18.94 25.02 41.19
N SER A 473 18.67 24.02 42.03
CA SER A 473 19.18 22.66 41.87
C SER A 473 18.54 21.89 40.73
N VAL A 474 17.36 22.31 40.26
CA VAL A 474 16.61 21.69 39.14
C VAL A 474 17.40 21.70 37.83
N VAL A 475 18.21 22.73 37.60
CA VAL A 475 19.06 22.86 36.41
C VAL A 475 20.12 21.75 36.35
N HIS A 476 20.65 21.32 37.50
CA HIS A 476 21.66 20.27 37.57
C HIS A 476 21.09 18.87 37.33
N VAL A 477 19.82 18.62 37.62
CA VAL A 477 19.15 17.31 37.39
C VAL A 477 18.89 17.06 35.90
N VAL A 478 18.68 18.12 35.13
CA VAL A 478 18.37 18.01 33.67
C VAL A 478 19.64 17.94 32.81
N ALA A 479 20.75 18.49 33.30
CA ALA A 479 22.03 18.49 32.56
C ALA A 479 22.74 17.11 32.54
N TRP A 480 22.24 16.10 33.23
CA TRP A 480 22.84 14.77 33.38
C TRP A 480 22.03 13.62 32.73
N ARG A 481 21.12 13.90 31.86
CA ARG A 481 20.44 12.92 30.97
C ARG A 481 20.32 13.53 29.58
#